data_5517e597ee47fbbf53998cde5f38968b
#
_entry.id   5517e597ee47fbbf53998cde5f38968b
#
_cell.length_a   1.000
_cell.length_b   1.000
_cell.length_c   1.000
_cell.angle_alpha   90.00
_cell.angle_beta   90.00
_cell.angle_gamma   90.00
#
_symmetry.space_group_name_H-M   'P 1'
#
loop_
_entity.id
_entity.type
_entity.pdbx_description
1 polymer ?
#
loop_
_entity_poly.entity_id
_entity_poly.type
_entity_poly.pdbx_seq_one_letter_code
_entity_poly.pdbx_strand_id
1 'polypeptide(L)'
;RKIVLIMVSVFLLSGIIRSQNIDDALRYSRVFYSGTARFNSMGGAFTALGADLSSLSQNPAGIGVYRSSELSLTPQLNYIRSTTDFDGKTSDYLYNFNLNQGGFVRNIISKGGNTGLISFNFGYSFNMTNNLNQNVMVSGINNSSSIADSWAEISNGFYKDELGDEVPVAAIAFDAWIIDTLPGTNTEYGTVYSNYGDNPPSRYGQDVRRSSVYDGYLGEHAISFGGNYSNKIFFGATFGINTLRYSIYFEHFETANSSLPSQFKSMDYI
;
A
#
# COMPACT_ATOMS: atom_id res chain seq x y z
N ARG A 1 36.75 17.12 -3.52
CA ARG A 1 35.87 18.32 -3.53
C ARG A 1 34.61 18.11 -4.38
N LYS A 2 34.73 17.62 -5.65
CA LYS A 2 33.55 17.41 -6.54
C LYS A 2 32.59 16.34 -6.01
N ILE A 3 33.09 15.24 -5.41
CA ILE A 3 32.27 14.16 -4.83
C ILE A 3 31.50 14.65 -3.60
N VAL A 4 32.13 15.48 -2.75
CA VAL A 4 31.46 16.08 -1.58
C VAL A 4 30.36 17.07 -2.01
N LEU A 5 30.56 17.82 -3.08
CA LEU A 5 29.55 18.70 -3.65
C LEU A 5 28.34 17.92 -4.22
N ILE A 6 28.61 16.78 -4.87
CA ILE A 6 27.53 15.90 -5.36
C ILE A 6 26.76 15.29 -4.19
N MET A 7 27.43 14.81 -3.14
CA MET A 7 26.74 14.29 -1.95
C MET A 7 25.91 15.37 -1.25
N VAL A 8 26.41 16.58 -1.12
CA VAL A 8 25.68 17.70 -0.52
C VAL A 8 24.51 18.13 -1.40
N SER A 9 24.62 18.11 -2.73
CA SER A 9 23.53 18.43 -3.63
C SER A 9 22.41 17.38 -3.61
N VAL A 10 22.74 16.09 -3.46
CA VAL A 10 21.77 15.02 -3.28
C VAL A 10 21.03 15.15 -1.93
N PHE A 11 21.70 15.61 -0.88
CA PHE A 11 21.09 15.86 0.43
C PHE A 11 20.18 17.11 0.44
N LEU A 12 20.47 18.10 -0.41
CA LEU A 12 19.65 19.31 -0.54
C LEU A 12 18.42 19.14 -1.44
N LEU A 13 18.35 18.03 -2.20
CA LEU A 13 17.20 17.65 -3.01
C LEU A 13 16.11 16.87 -2.22
N SER A 14 16.32 16.62 -0.93
CA SER A 14 15.24 16.20 -0.03
C SER A 14 14.27 17.37 0.18
N GLY A 15 13.51 17.67 -0.86
CA GLY A 15 12.41 18.61 -0.84
C GLY A 15 11.43 18.24 0.27
N ILE A 16 10.80 19.26 0.82
CA ILE A 16 9.77 19.15 1.85
C ILE A 16 8.71 18.15 1.39
N ILE A 17 8.84 16.89 1.83
CA ILE A 17 7.84 15.85 1.63
C ILE A 17 6.72 16.19 2.59
N ARG A 18 5.72 16.91 2.10
CA ARG A 18 4.46 17.11 2.79
C ARG A 18 3.58 15.92 2.50
N SER A 19 2.91 15.42 3.52
CA SER A 19 1.83 14.44 3.45
C SER A 19 2.25 12.97 3.27
N GLN A 20 3.03 12.46 4.22
CA GLN A 20 2.97 11.02 4.49
C GLN A 20 2.09 10.81 5.72
N ASN A 21 0.94 10.14 5.52
CA ASN A 21 0.11 9.69 6.62
C ASN A 21 0.85 8.56 7.36
N ILE A 22 0.71 8.50 8.69
CA ILE A 22 1.30 7.43 9.53
C ILE A 22 0.86 6.04 9.03
N ASP A 23 -0.37 5.90 8.58
CA ASP A 23 -0.91 4.66 8.03
C ASP A 23 -0.19 4.22 6.74
N ASP A 24 0.15 5.17 5.88
CA ASP A 24 0.91 4.90 4.66
C ASP A 24 2.37 4.54 4.99
N ALA A 25 2.98 5.25 5.93
CA ALA A 25 4.33 4.92 6.38
C ALA A 25 4.38 3.51 6.96
N LEU A 26 3.39 3.11 7.79
CA LEU A 26 3.29 1.77 8.32
C LEU A 26 3.05 0.73 7.22
N ARG A 27 2.16 1.01 6.26
CA ARG A 27 1.84 0.13 5.14
C ARG A 27 3.06 -0.16 4.28
N TYR A 28 3.83 0.88 3.95
CA TYR A 28 5.00 0.77 3.07
C TYR A 28 6.25 0.26 3.77
N SER A 29 6.33 0.35 5.09
CA SER A 29 7.43 -0.23 5.87
C SER A 29 7.31 -1.74 6.09
N ARG A 30 6.13 -2.33 5.88
CA ARG A 30 5.91 -3.76 6.06
C ARG A 30 6.50 -4.55 4.89
N VAL A 31 7.56 -5.30 5.18
CA VAL A 31 8.20 -6.21 4.25
C VAL A 31 7.93 -7.64 4.69
N PHE A 32 7.35 -8.44 3.81
CA PHE A 32 7.18 -9.87 3.98
C PHE A 32 8.15 -10.58 3.03
N TYR A 33 9.07 -11.32 3.61
CA TYR A 33 10.00 -12.09 2.79
C TYR A 33 9.25 -13.21 2.06
N SER A 34 9.11 -13.03 0.77
CA SER A 34 8.45 -13.92 -0.16
C SER A 34 9.35 -14.14 -1.37
N GLY A 35 9.15 -15.22 -2.10
CA GLY A 35 10.03 -15.52 -3.21
C GLY A 35 9.69 -16.84 -3.90
N THR A 36 10.71 -17.65 -4.20
CA THR A 36 10.51 -18.96 -4.79
C THR A 36 9.67 -19.87 -3.90
N ALA A 37 9.04 -20.89 -4.47
CA ALA A 37 8.28 -21.87 -3.69
C ALA A 37 9.13 -22.55 -2.62
N ARG A 38 10.41 -22.79 -2.92
CA ARG A 38 11.39 -23.34 -1.98
C ARG A 38 11.65 -22.37 -0.82
N PHE A 39 11.88 -21.09 -1.12
CA PHE A 39 12.09 -20.04 -0.13
C PHE A 39 10.87 -19.91 0.81
N ASN A 40 9.67 -19.89 0.25
CA ASN A 40 8.43 -19.76 1.02
C ASN A 40 8.17 -21.00 1.90
N SER A 41 8.43 -22.21 1.40
CA SER A 41 8.25 -23.44 2.17
C SER A 41 9.15 -23.53 3.42
N MET A 42 10.27 -22.80 3.40
CA MET A 42 11.22 -22.73 4.53
C MET A 42 10.99 -21.46 5.39
N GLY A 43 9.89 -20.73 5.16
CA GLY A 43 9.59 -19.50 5.91
C GLY A 43 10.61 -18.39 5.72
N GLY A 44 11.32 -18.35 4.60
CA GLY A 44 12.36 -17.35 4.30
C GLY A 44 13.69 -17.57 5.01
N ALA A 45 13.92 -18.72 5.65
CA ALA A 45 15.14 -19.03 6.41
C ALA A 45 16.33 -19.37 5.49
N PHE A 46 16.70 -18.46 4.62
CA PHE A 46 17.74 -18.66 3.59
C PHE A 46 19.02 -17.86 3.80
N THR A 47 19.14 -17.12 4.90
CA THR A 47 20.29 -16.25 5.16
C THR A 47 21.64 -16.99 5.07
N ALA A 48 21.69 -18.28 5.47
CA ALA A 48 22.90 -19.08 5.42
C ALA A 48 22.97 -20.06 4.25
N LEU A 49 21.87 -20.33 3.54
CA LEU A 49 21.82 -21.39 2.54
C LEU A 49 22.36 -20.97 1.17
N GLY A 50 22.00 -19.79 0.71
CA GLY A 50 22.35 -19.31 -0.64
C GLY A 50 21.72 -20.14 -1.77
N ALA A 51 22.12 -19.87 -3.00
CA ALA A 51 21.63 -20.49 -4.22
C ALA A 51 20.09 -20.46 -4.35
N ASP A 52 19.51 -19.33 -4.01
CA ASP A 52 18.12 -18.99 -4.26
C ASP A 52 18.03 -17.50 -4.60
N LEU A 53 17.34 -17.17 -5.69
CA LEU A 53 17.22 -15.79 -6.18
C LEU A 53 16.48 -14.87 -5.19
N SER A 54 15.60 -15.45 -4.36
CA SER A 54 14.86 -14.70 -3.35
C SER A 54 15.71 -14.28 -2.15
N SER A 55 16.84 -14.91 -1.95
CA SER A 55 17.74 -14.64 -0.81
C SER A 55 18.83 -13.61 -1.09
N LEU A 56 18.94 -13.12 -2.32
CA LEU A 56 20.08 -12.28 -2.73
C LEU A 56 20.10 -10.92 -2.02
N SER A 57 18.95 -10.40 -1.61
CA SER A 57 18.87 -9.18 -0.82
C SER A 57 19.28 -9.39 0.64
N GLN A 58 19.05 -10.60 1.18
CA GLN A 58 19.36 -10.93 2.57
C GLN A 58 20.82 -11.38 2.71
N ASN A 59 21.33 -12.15 1.73
CA ASN A 59 22.68 -12.65 1.70
C ASN A 59 23.24 -12.61 0.28
N PRO A 60 23.85 -11.50 -0.12
CA PRO A 60 24.46 -11.38 -1.45
C PRO A 60 25.52 -12.42 -1.77
N ALA A 61 26.26 -12.91 -0.76
CA ALA A 61 27.26 -13.95 -0.94
C ALA A 61 26.66 -15.30 -1.38
N GLY A 62 25.36 -15.49 -1.15
CA GLY A 62 24.61 -16.66 -1.59
C GLY A 62 24.60 -16.87 -3.10
N ILE A 63 24.83 -15.83 -3.89
CA ILE A 63 25.00 -15.96 -5.36
C ILE A 63 26.26 -16.77 -5.71
N GLY A 64 27.29 -16.73 -4.88
CA GLY A 64 28.54 -17.49 -5.09
C GLY A 64 28.37 -19.02 -4.96
N VAL A 65 27.27 -19.49 -4.39
CA VAL A 65 26.96 -20.90 -4.22
C VAL A 65 26.44 -21.56 -5.49
N TYR A 66 25.93 -20.76 -6.45
CA TYR A 66 25.46 -21.30 -7.74
C TYR A 66 26.58 -21.96 -8.54
N ARG A 67 26.32 -23.18 -9.00
CA ARG A 67 27.22 -23.97 -9.83
C ARG A 67 26.82 -24.05 -11.29
N SER A 68 25.62 -23.63 -11.61
CA SER A 68 25.07 -23.55 -12.96
C SER A 68 24.25 -22.26 -13.11
N SER A 69 24.02 -21.86 -14.36
CA SER A 69 23.06 -20.80 -14.65
C SER A 69 21.64 -21.30 -14.38
N GLU A 70 20.79 -20.43 -13.88
CA GLU A 70 19.40 -20.73 -13.52
C GLU A 70 18.47 -19.63 -14.01
N LEU A 71 17.29 -20.01 -14.45
CA LEU A 71 16.13 -19.14 -14.68
C LEU A 71 15.03 -19.60 -13.74
N SER A 72 14.46 -18.68 -12.99
CA SER A 72 13.39 -18.95 -12.03
C SER A 72 12.20 -18.05 -12.31
N LEU A 73 11.00 -18.62 -12.23
CA LEU A 73 9.74 -17.92 -12.33
C LEU A 73 8.74 -18.56 -11.36
N THR A 74 8.17 -17.76 -10.48
CA THR A 74 7.24 -18.22 -9.46
C THR A 74 5.94 -17.41 -9.52
N PRO A 75 4.94 -17.88 -10.27
CA PRO A 75 3.59 -17.33 -10.19
C PRO A 75 2.96 -17.69 -8.83
N GLN A 76 2.05 -16.84 -8.36
CA GLN A 76 1.34 -17.03 -7.09
C GLN A 76 -0.15 -16.72 -7.27
N LEU A 77 -0.99 -17.57 -6.69
CA LEU A 77 -2.41 -17.31 -6.52
C LEU A 77 -2.68 -17.08 -5.04
N ASN A 78 -3.21 -15.90 -4.70
CA ASN A 78 -3.58 -15.54 -3.34
C ASN A 78 -5.10 -15.60 -3.19
N TYR A 79 -5.54 -16.10 -2.05
CA TYR A 79 -6.89 -15.93 -1.54
C TYR A 79 -6.84 -15.03 -0.31
N ILE A 80 -7.53 -13.90 -0.38
CA ILE A 80 -7.55 -12.90 0.68
C ILE A 80 -9.01 -12.74 1.09
N ARG A 81 -9.28 -12.85 2.38
CA ARG A 81 -10.59 -12.62 2.97
C ARG A 81 -10.49 -11.50 3.99
N SER A 82 -11.36 -10.52 3.86
CA SER A 82 -11.55 -9.45 4.83
C SER A 82 -12.85 -9.67 5.58
N THR A 83 -12.85 -9.37 6.85
CA THR A 83 -14.07 -9.38 7.67
C THR A 83 -14.09 -8.09 8.47
N THR A 84 -15.17 -7.36 8.38
CA THR A 84 -15.45 -6.14 9.13
C THR A 84 -16.56 -6.39 10.14
N ASP A 85 -16.49 -5.70 11.25
CA ASP A 85 -17.53 -5.73 12.29
C ASP A 85 -18.02 -4.30 12.52
N PHE A 86 -19.17 -3.96 11.92
CA PHE A 86 -19.81 -2.65 12.00
C PHE A 86 -21.33 -2.88 11.96
N ASP A 87 -21.99 -2.78 13.11
CA ASP A 87 -23.40 -3.14 13.27
C ASP A 87 -23.75 -4.50 12.66
N GLY A 88 -22.81 -5.47 12.82
CA GLY A 88 -22.84 -6.79 12.23
C GLY A 88 -21.59 -7.12 11.44
N LYS A 89 -21.45 -8.40 11.10
CA LYS A 89 -20.26 -8.91 10.39
C LYS A 89 -20.50 -8.95 8.90
N THR A 90 -19.65 -8.26 8.16
CA THR A 90 -19.60 -8.33 6.70
C THR A 90 -18.26 -8.92 6.27
N SER A 91 -18.27 -9.72 5.22
CA SER A 91 -17.04 -10.33 4.68
C SER A 91 -16.96 -10.13 3.18
N ASP A 92 -15.78 -9.88 2.70
CA ASP A 92 -15.46 -9.84 1.27
C ASP A 92 -14.21 -10.67 0.99
N TYR A 93 -14.00 -11.08 -0.24
CA TYR A 93 -12.86 -11.89 -0.62
C TYR A 93 -12.33 -11.52 -2.00
N LEU A 94 -11.05 -11.78 -2.19
CA LEU A 94 -10.35 -11.54 -3.45
C LEU A 94 -9.48 -12.75 -3.81
N TYR A 95 -9.56 -13.21 -5.06
CA TYR A 95 -8.55 -14.06 -5.68
C TYR A 95 -7.64 -13.15 -6.52
N ASN A 96 -6.35 -13.16 -6.21
CA ASN A 96 -5.37 -12.35 -6.91
C ASN A 96 -4.24 -13.23 -7.44
N PHE A 97 -4.03 -13.20 -8.76
CA PHE A 97 -2.92 -13.87 -9.43
C PHE A 97 -1.82 -12.86 -9.73
N ASN A 98 -0.60 -13.15 -9.30
CA ASN A 98 0.54 -12.28 -9.50
C ASN A 98 1.85 -13.04 -9.71
N LEU A 99 2.90 -12.31 -10.09
CA LEU A 99 4.26 -12.82 -10.14
C LEU A 99 4.95 -12.54 -8.80
N ASN A 100 5.18 -13.60 -8.03
CA ASN A 100 5.82 -13.49 -6.72
C ASN A 100 7.33 -13.32 -6.85
N GLN A 101 7.96 -14.06 -7.77
CA GLN A 101 9.39 -13.99 -8.03
C GLN A 101 9.65 -14.29 -9.50
N GLY A 102 10.65 -13.62 -10.06
CA GLY A 102 11.20 -13.91 -11.38
C GLY A 102 12.63 -13.41 -11.50
N GLY A 103 13.48 -14.19 -12.12
CA GLY A 103 14.87 -13.78 -12.26
C GLY A 103 15.77 -14.84 -12.87
N PHE A 104 17.02 -14.49 -13.01
CA PHE A 104 18.05 -15.39 -13.55
C PHE A 104 19.39 -15.20 -12.86
N VAL A 105 20.18 -16.24 -12.87
CA VAL A 105 21.60 -16.20 -12.53
C VAL A 105 22.41 -16.76 -13.69
N ARG A 106 23.45 -16.04 -14.08
CA ARG A 106 24.48 -16.50 -14.98
C ARG A 106 25.72 -16.93 -14.20
N ASN A 107 26.08 -18.20 -14.29
CA ASN A 107 27.28 -18.74 -13.72
C ASN A 107 28.42 -18.73 -14.78
N ILE A 108 29.57 -18.22 -14.41
CA ILE A 108 30.81 -18.18 -15.22
C ILE A 108 31.86 -18.93 -14.46
N ILE A 109 32.19 -20.14 -14.94
CA ILE A 109 33.21 -21.01 -14.32
C ILE A 109 34.58 -20.59 -14.81
N SER A 110 35.51 -20.41 -13.88
CA SER A 110 36.91 -20.15 -14.19
C SER A 110 37.59 -21.42 -14.71
N LYS A 111 38.50 -21.26 -15.67
CA LYS A 111 39.29 -22.36 -16.23
C LYS A 111 40.43 -22.81 -15.30
N GLY A 112 40.57 -22.20 -14.11
CA GLY A 112 41.74 -22.38 -13.22
C GLY A 112 41.68 -23.58 -12.28
N GLY A 113 40.73 -24.52 -12.43
CA GLY A 113 40.63 -25.71 -11.56
C GLY A 113 39.95 -25.41 -10.21
N ASN A 114 40.31 -26.18 -9.15
CA ASN A 114 39.64 -26.15 -7.84
C ASN A 114 40.29 -25.17 -6.84
N THR A 115 41.24 -24.35 -7.26
CA THR A 115 41.91 -23.35 -6.42
C THR A 115 41.81 -21.95 -7.01
N GLY A 116 41.78 -20.93 -6.17
CA GLY A 116 41.57 -19.55 -6.59
C GLY A 116 40.10 -19.24 -6.88
N LEU A 117 39.83 -18.35 -7.81
CA LEU A 117 38.48 -17.99 -8.22
C LEU A 117 37.89 -19.14 -9.06
N ILE A 118 36.93 -19.86 -8.49
CA ILE A 118 36.26 -21.00 -9.13
C ILE A 118 35.13 -20.54 -10.04
N SER A 119 34.30 -19.63 -9.56
CA SER A 119 33.19 -19.09 -10.36
C SER A 119 32.93 -17.64 -10.01
N PHE A 120 32.45 -16.93 -11.00
CA PHE A 120 31.84 -15.60 -10.85
C PHE A 120 30.40 -15.66 -11.35
N ASN A 121 29.48 -15.10 -10.58
CA ASN A 121 28.07 -15.12 -10.85
C ASN A 121 27.53 -13.69 -10.97
N PHE A 122 26.62 -13.52 -11.92
CA PHE A 122 25.81 -12.33 -12.08
C PHE A 122 24.34 -12.75 -12.08
N GLY A 123 23.50 -12.02 -11.37
CA GLY A 123 22.09 -12.31 -11.31
C GLY A 123 21.21 -11.06 -11.25
N TYR A 124 20.00 -11.25 -11.70
CA TYR A 124 18.92 -10.31 -11.53
C TYR A 124 17.71 -11.06 -10.98
N SER A 125 17.03 -10.49 -10.00
CA SER A 125 15.75 -10.99 -9.51
C SER A 125 14.77 -9.86 -9.25
N PHE A 126 13.50 -10.13 -9.52
CA PHE A 126 12.36 -9.41 -8.98
C PHE A 126 11.75 -10.29 -7.90
N ASN A 127 11.52 -9.73 -6.73
CA ASN A 127 10.80 -10.38 -5.63
C ASN A 127 9.68 -9.45 -5.14
N MET A 128 8.45 -9.96 -5.08
CA MET A 128 7.37 -9.26 -4.43
C MET A 128 7.57 -9.33 -2.91
N THR A 129 7.71 -8.18 -2.28
CA THR A 129 7.94 -8.08 -0.82
C THR A 129 6.66 -7.83 -0.03
N ASN A 130 5.61 -7.36 -0.69
CA ASN A 130 4.27 -7.25 -0.08
C ASN A 130 3.19 -7.22 -1.16
N ASN A 131 2.09 -7.94 -0.92
CA ASN A 131 0.88 -7.88 -1.72
C ASN A 131 -0.12 -6.98 -1.00
N LEU A 132 -0.51 -5.86 -1.63
CA LEU A 132 -1.41 -4.86 -1.06
C LEU A 132 -2.85 -5.00 -1.58
N ASN A 133 -3.11 -6.02 -2.41
CA ASN A 133 -4.44 -6.25 -2.96
C ASN A 133 -5.39 -6.75 -1.88
N GLN A 134 -6.54 -6.11 -1.73
CA GLN A 134 -7.54 -6.47 -0.73
C GLN A 134 -8.88 -5.85 -1.10
N ASN A 135 -9.97 -6.59 -0.90
CA ASN A 135 -11.32 -6.03 -0.89
C ASN A 135 -11.81 -5.93 0.55
N VAL A 136 -12.47 -4.83 0.86
CA VAL A 136 -13.09 -4.59 2.18
C VAL A 136 -14.49 -4.07 1.98
N MET A 137 -15.48 -4.76 2.57
CA MET A 137 -16.88 -4.34 2.61
C MET A 137 -17.25 -3.98 4.04
N VAL A 138 -17.82 -2.80 4.23
CA VAL A 138 -18.48 -2.38 5.47
C VAL A 138 -19.95 -2.15 5.16
N SER A 139 -20.85 -2.72 5.97
CA SER A 139 -22.29 -2.50 5.83
C SER A 139 -22.96 -2.56 7.20
N GLY A 140 -23.91 -1.67 7.44
CA GLY A 140 -24.68 -1.61 8.68
C GLY A 140 -25.37 -0.28 8.90
N ILE A 141 -26.04 -0.13 10.02
CA ILE A 141 -26.71 1.12 10.41
C ILE A 141 -25.75 1.99 11.21
N ASN A 142 -25.54 3.22 10.77
CA ASN A 142 -24.75 4.18 11.52
C ASN A 142 -25.67 5.13 12.33
N ASN A 143 -25.61 4.98 13.65
CA ASN A 143 -26.46 5.76 14.57
C ASN A 143 -25.71 6.95 15.21
N SER A 144 -24.48 7.23 14.80
CA SER A 144 -23.63 8.20 15.51
C SER A 144 -22.92 9.22 14.63
N SER A 145 -22.76 8.94 13.35
CA SER A 145 -22.00 9.80 12.43
C SER A 145 -22.36 9.56 10.96
N SER A 146 -21.90 10.44 10.10
CA SER A 146 -21.97 10.33 8.64
C SER A 146 -20.65 10.79 8.04
N ILE A 147 -20.35 10.39 6.81
CA ILE A 147 -19.22 10.95 6.06
C ILE A 147 -19.40 12.46 5.86
N ALA A 148 -20.64 12.93 5.77
CA ALA A 148 -20.97 14.35 5.65
C ALA A 148 -20.43 15.18 6.83
N ASP A 149 -20.36 14.60 8.04
CA ASP A 149 -19.84 15.32 9.22
C ASP A 149 -18.35 15.66 9.03
N SER A 150 -17.57 14.77 8.42
CA SER A 150 -16.17 15.06 8.12
C SER A 150 -16.03 16.15 7.06
N TRP A 151 -16.95 16.22 6.10
CA TRP A 151 -16.95 17.29 5.11
C TRP A 151 -17.33 18.64 5.73
N ALA A 152 -18.29 18.67 6.65
CA ALA A 152 -18.63 19.87 7.40
C ALA A 152 -17.45 20.32 8.27
N GLU A 153 -16.78 19.39 8.95
CA GLU A 153 -15.63 19.69 9.81
C GLU A 153 -14.46 20.30 9.03
N ILE A 154 -14.08 19.72 7.90
CA ILE A 154 -12.99 20.27 7.06
C ILE A 154 -13.34 21.57 6.36
N SER A 155 -14.64 21.91 6.26
CA SER A 155 -15.12 23.18 5.70
C SER A 155 -15.07 24.33 6.70
N ASN A 156 -15.03 24.02 8.00
CA ASN A 156 -15.03 25.04 9.04
C ASN A 156 -13.81 25.96 8.93
N GLY A 157 -14.05 27.24 8.99
CA GLY A 157 -13.06 28.29 8.84
C GLY A 157 -12.96 28.90 7.44
N PHE A 158 -13.53 28.28 6.41
CA PHE A 158 -13.54 28.79 5.04
C PHE A 158 -14.90 29.40 4.71
N TYR A 159 -14.89 30.44 3.87
CA TYR A 159 -16.13 30.93 3.25
C TYR A 159 -16.56 30.00 2.12
N LYS A 160 -17.86 29.96 1.82
CA LYS A 160 -18.42 29.09 0.77
C LYS A 160 -17.72 29.26 -0.60
N ASP A 161 -17.30 30.48 -0.90
CA ASP A 161 -16.66 30.81 -2.18
C ASP A 161 -15.21 30.31 -2.26
N GLU A 162 -14.60 29.95 -1.11
CA GLU A 162 -13.25 29.43 -0.97
C GLU A 162 -13.22 27.88 -0.99
N LEU A 163 -14.36 27.22 -0.72
CA LEU A 163 -14.43 25.76 -0.62
C LEU A 163 -13.95 25.06 -1.90
N GLY A 164 -14.24 25.62 -3.08
CA GLY A 164 -13.82 25.04 -4.36
C GLY A 164 -12.31 24.93 -4.53
N ASP A 165 -11.59 25.91 -4.02
CA ASP A 165 -10.13 25.98 -4.14
C ASP A 165 -9.43 25.22 -2.99
N GLU A 166 -9.95 25.34 -1.76
CA GLU A 166 -9.30 24.81 -0.56
C GLU A 166 -9.75 23.37 -0.23
N VAL A 167 -11.04 23.06 -0.40
CA VAL A 167 -11.64 21.77 -0.03
C VAL A 167 -12.66 21.32 -1.10
N PRO A 168 -12.22 20.89 -2.28
CA PRO A 168 -13.13 20.60 -3.41
C PRO A 168 -14.25 19.61 -3.12
N VAL A 169 -13.98 18.58 -2.28
CA VAL A 169 -15.03 17.60 -1.89
C VAL A 169 -16.15 18.26 -1.09
N ALA A 170 -15.81 19.21 -0.22
CA ALA A 170 -16.79 19.94 0.57
C ALA A 170 -17.60 20.92 -0.28
N ALA A 171 -17.01 21.52 -1.31
CA ALA A 171 -17.74 22.33 -2.27
C ALA A 171 -18.82 21.52 -2.99
N ILE A 172 -18.51 20.31 -3.44
CA ILE A 172 -19.49 19.39 -4.06
C ILE A 172 -20.59 19.03 -3.06
N ALA A 173 -20.24 18.75 -1.81
CA ALA A 173 -21.20 18.43 -0.76
C ALA A 173 -22.12 19.64 -0.43
N PHE A 174 -21.57 20.85 -0.48
CA PHE A 174 -22.34 22.10 -0.30
C PHE A 174 -23.32 22.33 -1.46
N ASP A 175 -22.87 22.17 -2.70
CA ASP A 175 -23.71 22.30 -3.89
C ASP A 175 -24.83 21.25 -3.93
N ALA A 176 -24.57 20.08 -3.37
CA ALA A 176 -25.57 19.01 -3.23
C ALA A 176 -26.49 19.15 -2.00
N TRP A 177 -26.34 20.22 -1.22
CA TRP A 177 -27.10 20.46 0.03
C TRP A 177 -26.93 19.39 1.10
N ILE A 178 -25.83 18.68 1.08
CA ILE A 178 -25.45 17.69 2.09
C ILE A 178 -24.88 18.40 3.33
N ILE A 179 -24.12 19.47 3.10
CA ILE A 179 -23.65 20.41 4.13
C ILE A 179 -24.17 21.82 3.80
N ASP A 180 -24.34 22.64 4.81
CA ASP A 180 -24.70 24.06 4.64
C ASP A 180 -24.15 24.86 5.82
N THR A 181 -24.06 26.19 5.66
CA THR A 181 -23.62 27.08 6.73
C THR A 181 -24.63 27.07 7.89
N LEU A 182 -24.12 27.08 9.12
CA LEU A 182 -24.96 27.19 10.32
C LEU A 182 -25.58 28.58 10.42
N PRO A 183 -26.82 28.69 10.93
CA PRO A 183 -27.52 29.97 11.09
C PRO A 183 -26.68 30.97 11.90
N GLY A 184 -26.43 32.14 11.31
CA GLY A 184 -25.68 33.23 11.96
C GLY A 184 -24.17 33.18 11.76
N THR A 185 -23.63 32.20 11.00
CA THR A 185 -22.23 32.09 10.63
C THR A 185 -22.06 31.97 9.11
N ASN A 186 -20.88 32.30 8.60
CA ASN A 186 -20.53 32.15 7.19
C ASN A 186 -19.39 31.19 6.98
N THR A 187 -18.83 30.62 8.06
CA THR A 187 -17.61 29.80 8.07
C THR A 187 -17.74 28.56 8.95
N GLU A 188 -18.93 28.31 9.53
CA GLU A 188 -19.23 27.09 10.26
C GLU A 188 -20.30 26.32 9.51
N TYR A 189 -20.10 25.02 9.35
CA TYR A 189 -20.93 24.15 8.55
C TYR A 189 -21.59 23.05 9.38
N GLY A 190 -22.81 22.73 9.03
CA GLY A 190 -23.56 21.60 9.55
C GLY A 190 -23.96 20.65 8.42
N THR A 191 -24.47 19.48 8.77
CA THR A 191 -24.93 18.48 7.83
C THR A 191 -26.44 18.31 7.86
N VAL A 192 -27.00 17.63 6.86
CA VAL A 192 -28.41 17.25 6.84
C VAL A 192 -28.81 16.36 8.03
N TYR A 193 -27.83 15.75 8.70
CA TYR A 193 -28.04 14.94 9.90
C TYR A 193 -27.90 15.71 11.20
N SER A 194 -26.99 16.70 11.24
CA SER A 194 -26.64 17.45 12.45
C SER A 194 -27.50 18.64 12.74
N ASN A 195 -28.61 18.78 12.14
CA ASN A 195 -29.69 19.66 12.50
C ASN A 195 -29.58 21.18 12.50
N TYR A 196 -30.40 21.71 11.71
CA TYR A 196 -30.82 23.10 11.75
C TYR A 196 -31.89 23.33 12.84
N GLY A 197 -31.52 23.96 13.95
CA GLY A 197 -32.46 24.49 14.92
C GLY A 197 -32.68 23.65 16.17
N ASP A 198 -33.32 24.28 17.12
CA ASP A 198 -33.57 23.94 18.51
C ASP A 198 -33.57 22.43 18.85
N ASN A 199 -32.45 22.00 19.45
CA ASN A 199 -32.32 20.79 20.26
C ASN A 199 -32.73 19.48 19.55
N PRO A 200 -31.96 18.93 18.69
CA PRO A 200 -32.29 17.66 18.10
C PRO A 200 -31.59 16.49 18.81
N PRO A 201 -32.31 15.40 19.00
CA PRO A 201 -31.62 14.11 19.01
C PRO A 201 -30.88 13.93 17.67
N SER A 202 -29.69 13.39 17.73
CA SER A 202 -28.93 12.99 16.53
C SER A 202 -29.87 12.27 15.56
N ARG A 203 -29.95 12.74 14.33
CA ARG A 203 -30.82 12.16 13.31
C ARG A 203 -30.07 11.16 12.44
N TYR A 204 -29.09 10.53 13.01
CA TYR A 204 -28.39 9.40 12.39
C TYR A 204 -29.27 8.15 12.43
N GLY A 205 -28.88 7.13 11.74
CA GLY A 205 -29.61 5.88 11.60
C GLY A 205 -29.75 5.48 10.13
N GLN A 206 -28.86 6.02 9.29
CA GLN A 206 -28.77 5.67 7.88
C GLN A 206 -28.13 4.28 7.71
N ASP A 207 -28.62 3.56 6.69
CA ASP A 207 -27.95 2.38 6.19
C ASP A 207 -26.68 2.80 5.43
N VAL A 208 -25.53 2.36 5.91
CA VAL A 208 -24.23 2.66 5.32
C VAL A 208 -23.70 1.42 4.61
N ARG A 209 -23.20 1.60 3.40
CA ARG A 209 -22.45 0.59 2.67
C ARG A 209 -21.20 1.23 2.09
N ARG A 210 -20.03 0.69 2.44
CA ARG A 210 -18.75 1.10 1.86
C ARG A 210 -18.01 -0.10 1.31
N SER A 211 -17.73 -0.07 0.02
CA SER A 211 -16.87 -1.02 -0.67
C SER A 211 -15.54 -0.36 -0.94
N SER A 212 -14.45 -0.97 -0.54
CA SER A 212 -13.10 -0.48 -0.78
C SER A 212 -12.27 -1.55 -1.45
N VAL A 213 -11.72 -1.21 -2.61
CA VAL A 213 -10.83 -2.06 -3.40
C VAL A 213 -9.42 -1.47 -3.31
N TYR A 214 -8.52 -2.24 -2.78
CA TYR A 214 -7.10 -1.92 -2.70
C TYR A 214 -6.37 -2.70 -3.77
N ASP A 215 -5.56 -2.03 -4.58
CA ASP A 215 -4.73 -2.65 -5.62
C ASP A 215 -3.29 -2.18 -5.50
N GLY A 216 -2.36 -3.13 -5.51
CA GLY A 216 -0.96 -2.79 -5.52
C GLY A 216 -0.03 -3.84 -4.94
N TYR A 217 1.25 -3.50 -4.98
CA TYR A 217 2.31 -4.32 -4.44
C TYR A 217 3.54 -3.50 -4.08
N LEU A 218 4.36 -4.05 -3.17
CA LEU A 218 5.76 -3.70 -3.03
C LEU A 218 6.61 -4.79 -3.67
N GLY A 219 7.62 -4.40 -4.41
CA GLY A 219 8.55 -5.31 -5.04
C GLY A 219 9.97 -4.80 -4.96
N GLU A 220 10.93 -5.70 -5.01
CA GLU A 220 12.36 -5.39 -5.07
C GLU A 220 12.97 -5.96 -6.35
N HIS A 221 13.68 -5.13 -7.08
CA HIS A 221 14.54 -5.49 -8.18
C HIS A 221 15.98 -5.57 -7.66
N ALA A 222 16.55 -6.76 -7.60
CA ALA A 222 17.88 -6.99 -7.08
C ALA A 222 18.85 -7.35 -8.22
N ILE A 223 19.93 -6.58 -8.35
CA ILE A 223 21.05 -6.86 -9.24
C ILE A 223 22.20 -7.31 -8.37
N SER A 224 22.71 -8.53 -8.59
CA SER A 224 23.65 -9.18 -7.72
C SER A 224 24.87 -9.69 -8.48
N PHE A 225 26.02 -9.55 -7.82
CA PHE A 225 27.31 -10.07 -8.29
C PHE A 225 27.98 -10.80 -7.16
N GLY A 226 28.71 -11.85 -7.47
CA GLY A 226 29.49 -12.55 -6.47
C GLY A 226 30.24 -13.75 -7.03
N GLY A 227 30.93 -14.44 -6.16
CA GLY A 227 31.78 -15.54 -6.60
C GLY A 227 32.15 -16.49 -5.49
N ASN A 228 32.82 -17.55 -5.92
CA ASN A 228 33.33 -18.62 -5.11
C ASN A 228 34.85 -18.68 -5.23
N TYR A 229 35.52 -18.51 -4.10
CA TYR A 229 36.97 -18.63 -4.02
C TYR A 229 37.37 -19.92 -3.28
N SER A 230 37.97 -20.85 -3.99
CA SER A 230 38.50 -22.14 -3.49
C SER A 230 37.47 -22.99 -2.71
N ASN A 231 36.17 -22.83 -2.92
CA ASN A 231 35.07 -23.44 -2.13
C ASN A 231 35.15 -23.18 -0.62
N LYS A 232 35.84 -22.11 -0.22
CA LYS A 232 36.04 -21.72 1.18
C LYS A 232 35.46 -20.36 1.49
N ILE A 233 35.50 -19.46 0.52
CA ILE A 233 35.03 -18.09 0.69
C ILE A 233 34.01 -17.82 -0.42
N PHE A 234 32.80 -17.41 0.00
CA PHE A 234 31.76 -16.91 -0.89
C PHE A 234 31.62 -15.43 -0.62
N PHE A 235 31.59 -14.64 -1.67
CA PHE A 235 31.42 -13.19 -1.59
C PHE A 235 30.39 -12.72 -2.58
N GLY A 236 29.75 -11.58 -2.28
CA GLY A 236 28.78 -10.99 -3.16
C GLY A 236 28.36 -9.59 -2.72
N ALA A 237 27.76 -8.90 -3.66
CA ALA A 237 27.13 -7.61 -3.45
C ALA A 237 25.82 -7.56 -4.23
N THR A 238 24.81 -6.94 -3.65
CA THR A 238 23.50 -6.73 -4.27
C THR A 238 23.15 -5.25 -4.23
N PHE A 239 22.63 -4.77 -5.35
CA PHE A 239 22.01 -3.47 -5.45
C PHE A 239 20.49 -3.67 -5.63
N GLY A 240 19.71 -3.24 -4.63
CA GLY A 240 18.26 -3.35 -4.61
C GLY A 240 17.58 -2.04 -4.98
N ILE A 241 16.57 -2.12 -5.83
CA ILE A 241 15.67 -1.00 -6.17
C ILE A 241 14.25 -1.42 -5.78
N ASN A 242 13.66 -0.71 -4.83
CA ASN A 242 12.30 -0.96 -4.41
C ASN A 242 11.30 -0.24 -5.30
N THR A 243 10.23 -0.94 -5.64
CA THR A 243 9.10 -0.43 -6.42
C THR A 243 7.85 -0.52 -5.58
N LEU A 244 7.10 0.57 -5.50
CA LEU A 244 5.79 0.64 -4.87
C LEU A 244 4.76 1.02 -5.94
N ARG A 245 3.68 0.26 -5.99
CA ARG A 245 2.45 0.63 -6.65
C ARG A 245 1.31 0.45 -5.67
N TYR A 246 0.45 1.45 -5.54
CA TYR A 246 -0.69 1.38 -4.65
C TYR A 246 -1.79 2.33 -5.13
N SER A 247 -3.01 1.82 -5.16
CA SER A 247 -4.22 2.59 -5.42
C SER A 247 -5.37 2.09 -4.54
N ILE A 248 -6.25 3.02 -4.21
CA ILE A 248 -7.50 2.73 -3.49
C ILE A 248 -8.62 3.27 -4.36
N TYR A 249 -9.62 2.44 -4.57
CA TYR A 249 -10.91 2.83 -5.08
C TYR A 249 -11.96 2.49 -4.03
N PHE A 250 -12.85 3.41 -3.72
CA PHE A 250 -13.93 3.14 -2.79
C PHE A 250 -15.24 3.77 -3.26
N GLU A 251 -16.32 3.09 -2.95
CA GLU A 251 -17.69 3.56 -3.10
C GLU A 251 -18.33 3.62 -1.72
N HIS A 252 -18.97 4.72 -1.41
CA HIS A 252 -19.65 4.93 -0.15
C HIS A 252 -21.08 5.37 -0.39
N PHE A 253 -22.03 4.59 0.15
CA PHE A 253 -23.44 4.84 0.05
C PHE A 253 -24.01 5.06 1.45
N GLU A 254 -24.81 6.12 1.59
CA GLU A 254 -25.67 6.31 2.75
C GLU A 254 -27.11 6.44 2.28
N THR A 255 -28.01 5.63 2.83
CA THR A 255 -29.42 5.61 2.46
C THR A 255 -30.28 5.89 3.68
N ALA A 256 -31.23 6.77 3.53
CA ALA A 256 -32.14 7.09 4.61
C ALA A 256 -32.95 5.87 5.06
N ASN A 257 -32.93 5.60 6.36
CA ASN A 257 -33.86 4.69 7.00
C ASN A 257 -35.18 5.40 7.29
N SER A 258 -36.24 4.66 7.49
CA SER A 258 -37.59 5.19 7.77
C SER A 258 -37.70 6.15 8.97
N SER A 259 -36.69 6.16 9.85
CA SER A 259 -36.56 7.05 11.00
C SER A 259 -35.97 8.42 10.69
N LEU A 260 -35.39 8.59 9.48
CA LEU A 260 -34.75 9.87 9.09
C LEU A 260 -35.73 10.86 8.51
N PRO A 261 -35.43 12.19 8.57
CA PRO A 261 -36.28 13.22 7.98
C PRO A 261 -36.54 12.97 6.50
N SER A 262 -37.72 13.31 6.04
CA SER A 262 -38.18 13.09 4.66
C SER A 262 -37.36 13.82 3.57
N GLN A 263 -36.45 14.70 3.96
CA GLN A 263 -35.60 15.48 3.03
C GLN A 263 -34.36 14.75 2.54
N PHE A 264 -33.77 13.88 3.37
CA PHE A 264 -32.63 13.05 2.94
C PHE A 264 -33.11 11.70 2.39
N LYS A 265 -32.66 11.31 1.22
CA LYS A 265 -32.98 10.01 0.61
C LYS A 265 -31.76 9.10 0.50
N SER A 266 -30.74 9.58 -0.14
CA SER A 266 -29.49 8.81 -0.32
C SER A 266 -28.36 9.73 -0.74
N MET A 267 -27.14 9.30 -0.44
CA MET A 267 -25.90 9.92 -0.86
C MET A 267 -24.99 8.83 -1.41
N ASP A 268 -24.34 9.12 -2.52
CA ASP A 268 -23.36 8.28 -3.17
C ASP A 268 -22.07 9.08 -3.37
N TYR A 269 -20.94 8.49 -2.93
CA TYR A 269 -19.63 9.09 -3.04
C TYR A 269 -18.63 8.07 -3.56
N ILE A 270 -17.98 8.39 -4.70
CA ILE A 270 -17.04 7.53 -5.44
C ILE A 270 -15.66 8.18 -5.48
#